data_62e4bbbc2af5b6459dc5b35c62a97590
#
_entry.id   62e4bbbc2af5b6459dc5b35c62a97590
#
_cell.length_a   1.000
_cell.length_b   1.000
_cell.length_c   1.000
_cell.angle_alpha   90.00
_cell.angle_beta   90.00
_cell.angle_gamma   90.00
#
_symmetry.space_group_name_H-M   'P 1'
#
loop_
_entity.id
_entity.type
_entity.pdbx_description
1 polymer ?
#
loop_
_entity_poly.entity_id
_entity_poly.type
_entity_poly.pdbx_seq_one_letter_code
_entity_poly.pdbx_strand_id
1 'polypeptide(L)'
;MNPKVRKAEIEKRLKARFEPEVLGVEDESYMHKGHEGAKDGRSHFRVLIISEAFTNKNLLDRHRMIYNALDEMMRLDIHALAIDAWAPDELDR
;
A
#
# COMPACT_ATOMS: atom_id res chain seq x y z
N MET A 1 -15.08 6.92 -3.55
CA MET A 1 -14.65 5.56 -3.96
C MET A 1 -14.94 4.60 -2.83
N ASN A 2 -15.62 3.51 -3.09
CA ASN A 2 -15.94 2.55 -2.02
C ASN A 2 -14.71 1.67 -1.72
N PRO A 3 -14.71 0.93 -0.59
CA PRO A 3 -13.53 0.14 -0.19
C PRO A 3 -13.05 -0.87 -1.22
N LYS A 4 -13.97 -1.54 -1.93
CA LYS A 4 -13.56 -2.51 -2.95
C LYS A 4 -12.88 -1.82 -4.13
N VAL A 5 -13.38 -0.66 -4.53
CA VAL A 5 -12.80 0.11 -5.62
C VAL A 5 -11.45 0.67 -5.19
N ARG A 6 -11.33 1.13 -3.94
CA ARG A 6 -10.04 1.61 -3.42
C ARG A 6 -8.99 0.52 -3.45
N LYS A 7 -9.33 -0.68 -2.98
CA LYS A 7 -8.40 -1.79 -2.99
C LYS A 7 -7.95 -2.11 -4.41
N ALA A 8 -8.89 -2.18 -5.35
CA ALA A 8 -8.58 -2.48 -6.74
C ALA A 8 -7.69 -1.41 -7.35
N GLU A 9 -7.92 -0.15 -7.02
CA GLU A 9 -7.11 0.95 -7.54
C GLU A 9 -5.70 0.91 -6.97
N ILE A 10 -5.55 0.59 -5.68
CA ILE A 10 -4.23 0.42 -5.07
C ILE A 10 -3.47 -0.68 -5.80
N GLU A 11 -4.12 -1.83 -5.98
CA GLU A 11 -3.51 -2.96 -6.68
C GLU A 11 -3.07 -2.57 -8.09
N LYS A 12 -3.92 -1.88 -8.83
CA LYS A 12 -3.63 -1.45 -10.18
C LYS A 12 -2.40 -0.55 -10.25
N ARG A 13 -2.34 0.45 -9.38
CA ARG A 13 -1.24 1.41 -9.37
C ARG A 13 0.07 0.76 -8.99
N LEU A 14 0.05 -0.12 -7.99
CA LEU A 14 1.27 -0.77 -7.54
C LEU A 14 1.77 -1.78 -8.56
N LYS A 15 0.87 -2.50 -9.22
CA LYS A 15 1.27 -3.42 -10.29
C LYS A 15 1.91 -2.68 -11.44
N ALA A 16 1.30 -1.57 -11.85
CA ALA A 16 1.81 -0.80 -12.98
C ALA A 16 3.19 -0.19 -12.70
N ARG A 17 3.40 0.28 -11.47
CA ARG A 17 4.61 1.00 -11.12
C ARG A 17 5.78 0.07 -10.79
N PHE A 18 5.52 -1.06 -10.13
CA PHE A 18 6.58 -1.90 -9.56
C PHE A 18 6.71 -3.27 -10.18
N GLU A 19 5.74 -3.70 -10.97
CA GLU A 19 5.73 -5.04 -11.58
C GLU A 19 6.14 -6.11 -10.55
N PRO A 20 5.42 -6.19 -9.42
CA PRO A 20 5.88 -7.00 -8.29
C PRO A 20 5.74 -8.48 -8.54
N GLU A 21 6.62 -9.27 -7.91
CA GLU A 21 6.51 -10.72 -7.90
C GLU A 21 5.37 -11.16 -6.99
N VAL A 22 5.15 -10.39 -5.91
CA VAL A 22 4.07 -10.65 -4.97
C VAL A 22 3.43 -9.32 -4.61
N LEU A 23 2.12 -9.30 -4.57
CA LEU A 23 1.38 -8.12 -4.12
C LEU A 23 0.16 -8.58 -3.36
N GLY A 24 0.07 -8.17 -2.09
CA GLY A 24 -1.12 -8.37 -1.28
C GLY A 24 -1.60 -7.04 -0.77
N VAL A 25 -2.88 -6.76 -0.95
CA VAL A 25 -3.50 -5.55 -0.41
C VAL A 25 -4.69 -5.98 0.42
N GLU A 26 -4.71 -5.57 1.68
CA GLU A 26 -5.80 -5.89 2.58
C GLU A 26 -6.45 -4.63 3.10
N ASP A 27 -7.77 -4.61 3.12
CA ASP A 27 -8.53 -3.53 3.73
C ASP A 27 -8.71 -3.91 5.21
N GLU A 28 -8.08 -3.13 6.08
CA GLU A 28 -8.13 -3.35 7.51
C GLU A 28 -9.02 -2.34 8.21
N SER A 29 -9.90 -1.69 7.47
CA SER A 29 -10.77 -0.65 8.04
C SER A 29 -11.64 -1.19 9.16
N TYR A 30 -12.02 -2.47 9.11
CA TYR A 30 -12.82 -3.09 10.16
C TYR A 30 -12.12 -3.09 11.52
N MET A 31 -10.79 -3.10 11.53
CA MET A 31 -10.00 -3.09 12.76
C MET A 31 -9.99 -1.72 13.43
N HIS A 32 -10.44 -0.71 12.71
CA HIS A 32 -10.43 0.68 13.19
C HIS A 32 -11.82 1.27 13.26
N LYS A 33 -12.83 0.43 13.16
CA LYS A 33 -14.22 0.87 13.19
C LYS A 33 -14.50 1.59 14.49
N GLY A 34 -15.07 2.77 14.39
CA GLY A 34 -15.36 3.59 15.56
C GLY A 34 -14.22 4.53 15.95
N HIS A 35 -13.05 4.40 15.35
CA HIS A 35 -11.94 5.31 15.59
C HIS A 35 -12.12 6.59 14.78
N GLU A 36 -11.42 7.64 15.22
CA GLU A 36 -11.53 8.96 14.59
C GLU A 36 -11.24 8.90 13.10
N GLY A 37 -10.24 8.14 12.70
CA GLY A 37 -9.86 8.02 11.30
C GLY A 37 -10.92 7.38 10.41
N ALA A 38 -11.85 6.62 11.00
CA ALA A 38 -12.90 5.97 10.23
C ALA A 38 -14.06 6.91 9.91
N LYS A 39 -14.13 8.05 10.58
CA LYS A 39 -15.28 8.97 10.46
C LYS A 39 -15.27 9.77 9.17
N ASP A 40 -14.11 9.94 8.53
CA ASP A 40 -14.02 10.75 7.33
C ASP A 40 -14.19 9.94 6.03
N GLY A 41 -14.51 8.67 6.14
CA GLY A 41 -14.76 7.83 4.98
C GLY A 41 -13.53 7.27 4.31
N ARG A 42 -12.35 7.58 4.83
CA ARG A 42 -11.10 7.00 4.30
C ARG A 42 -10.84 5.66 4.97
N SER A 43 -10.02 4.84 4.33
CA SER A 43 -9.80 3.45 4.74
C SER A 43 -8.39 3.23 5.28
N HIS A 44 -8.24 2.14 6.00
CA HIS A 44 -6.95 1.64 6.49
C HIS A 44 -6.58 0.41 5.68
N PHE A 45 -5.40 0.42 5.10
CA PHE A 45 -4.94 -0.68 4.25
C PHE A 45 -3.57 -1.19 4.69
N ARG A 46 -3.31 -2.45 4.37
CA ARG A 46 -1.99 -3.05 4.52
C ARG A 46 -1.55 -3.56 3.15
N VAL A 47 -0.30 -3.27 2.81
CA VAL A 47 0.29 -3.70 1.54
C VAL A 47 1.51 -4.56 1.83
N LEU A 48 1.56 -5.74 1.23
CA LEU A 48 2.76 -6.56 1.14
C LEU A 48 3.18 -6.55 -0.31
N ILE A 49 4.41 -6.13 -0.59
CA ILE A 49 4.88 -6.03 -1.97
C ILE A 49 6.34 -6.46 -2.06
N ILE A 50 6.62 -7.33 -3.02
CA ILE A 50 7.96 -7.81 -3.30
C ILE A 50 8.29 -7.45 -4.73
N SER A 51 9.31 -6.62 -4.93
CA SER A 51 9.67 -6.12 -6.25
C SER A 51 11.15 -5.81 -6.32
N GLU A 52 11.74 -6.09 -7.48
CA GLU A 52 13.13 -5.72 -7.74
C GLU A 52 13.34 -4.21 -7.71
N ALA A 53 12.28 -3.44 -7.87
CA ALA A 53 12.37 -1.98 -7.80
C ALA A 53 12.88 -1.50 -6.45
N PHE A 54 12.78 -2.33 -5.41
CA PHE A 54 13.22 -1.97 -4.06
C PHE A 54 14.66 -2.38 -3.76
N THR A 55 15.32 -3.04 -4.68
CA THR A 55 16.71 -3.47 -4.50
C THR A 55 17.58 -2.25 -4.26
N ASN A 56 18.41 -2.31 -3.21
CA ASN A 56 19.32 -1.24 -2.80
C ASN A 56 18.62 0.04 -2.35
N LYS A 57 17.33 -0.04 -2.02
CA LYS A 57 16.59 1.08 -1.46
C LYS A 57 16.37 0.84 0.03
N ASN A 58 16.56 1.86 0.86
CA ASN A 58 16.25 1.74 2.27
C ASN A 58 14.74 1.82 2.49
N LEU A 59 14.29 1.55 3.71
CA LEU A 59 12.85 1.51 4.01
C LEU A 59 12.15 2.83 3.74
N LEU A 60 12.77 3.92 4.09
CA LEU A 60 12.17 5.23 3.88
C LEU A 60 11.93 5.50 2.39
N ASP A 61 12.92 5.18 1.56
CA ASP A 61 12.79 5.38 0.13
C ASP A 61 11.71 4.49 -0.46
N ARG A 62 11.61 3.24 0.01
CA ARG A 62 10.55 2.32 -0.47
C ARG A 62 9.17 2.87 -0.14
N HIS A 63 8.99 3.39 1.07
CA HIS A 63 7.72 3.98 1.47
C HIS A 63 7.39 5.19 0.61
N ARG A 64 8.36 6.04 0.34
CA ARG A 64 8.16 7.20 -0.51
C ARG A 64 7.78 6.81 -1.93
N MET A 65 8.43 5.76 -2.46
CA MET A 65 8.10 5.27 -3.79
C MET A 65 6.65 4.80 -3.86
N ILE A 66 6.19 4.10 -2.82
CA ILE A 66 4.82 3.61 -2.77
C ILE A 66 3.83 4.77 -2.61
N TYR A 67 4.12 5.72 -1.74
CA TYR A 67 3.27 6.91 -1.57
C TYR A 67 3.14 7.66 -2.90
N ASN A 68 4.26 7.82 -3.63
CA ASN A 68 4.23 8.51 -4.91
C ASN A 68 3.40 7.75 -5.94
N ALA A 69 3.46 6.42 -5.92
CA ALA A 69 2.67 5.61 -6.85
C ALA A 69 1.17 5.73 -6.57
N LEU A 70 0.79 5.88 -5.30
CA LEU A 70 -0.61 6.03 -4.91
C LEU A 70 -1.10 7.47 -5.01
N ASP A 71 -0.17 8.42 -4.98
CA ASP A 71 -0.42 9.83 -5.27
C ASP A 71 -1.59 10.39 -4.44
N GLU A 72 -2.59 10.95 -5.09
CA GLU A 72 -3.70 11.59 -4.39
C GLU A 72 -4.50 10.66 -3.50
N MET A 73 -4.44 9.36 -3.74
CA MET A 73 -5.15 8.40 -2.90
C MET A 73 -4.70 8.50 -1.45
N MET A 74 -3.41 8.82 -1.21
CA MET A 74 -2.91 8.97 0.16
C MET A 74 -3.58 10.12 0.89
N ARG A 75 -4.08 11.10 0.16
CA ARG A 75 -4.75 12.25 0.76
C ARG A 75 -6.26 12.10 0.81
N LEU A 76 -6.83 11.50 -0.25
CA LEU A 76 -8.28 11.49 -0.44
C LEU A 76 -8.97 10.21 0.02
N ASP A 77 -8.28 9.07 -0.09
CA ASP A 77 -8.93 7.77 0.07
C ASP A 77 -8.35 6.91 1.18
N ILE A 78 -7.09 7.14 1.54
CA ILE A 78 -6.39 6.28 2.49
C ILE A 78 -6.06 7.09 3.73
N HIS A 79 -6.59 6.64 4.89
CA HIS A 79 -6.28 7.29 6.17
C HIS A 79 -4.95 6.79 6.72
N ALA A 80 -4.72 5.49 6.64
CA ALA A 80 -3.48 4.88 7.10
C ALA A 80 -3.09 3.72 6.21
N LEU A 81 -1.78 3.57 5.99
CA LEU A 81 -1.25 2.52 5.13
C LEU A 81 -0.06 1.87 5.81
N ALA A 82 -0.20 0.58 6.12
CA ALA A 82 0.90 -0.23 6.62
C ALA A 82 1.59 -0.87 5.41
N ILE A 83 2.90 -0.81 5.37
CA ILE A 83 3.67 -1.25 4.21
C ILE A 83 4.74 -2.25 4.62
N ASP A 84 4.76 -3.41 3.95
CA ASP A 84 5.85 -4.38 3.99
C ASP A 84 6.42 -4.47 2.58
N ALA A 85 7.53 -3.80 2.32
CA ALA A 85 8.13 -3.72 1.00
C ALA A 85 9.49 -4.41 1.01
N TRP A 86 9.66 -5.40 0.14
CA TRP A 86 10.85 -6.24 0.10
C TRP A 86 11.43 -6.32 -1.31
N ALA A 87 12.76 -6.34 -1.40
CA ALA A 87 13.42 -6.77 -2.62
C ALA A 87 13.48 -8.30 -2.59
N PRO A 88 13.46 -8.97 -3.76
CA PRO A 88 13.41 -10.44 -3.77
C PRO A 88 14.55 -11.12 -3.05
N ASP A 89 15.76 -10.58 -3.13
CA ASP A 89 16.92 -11.19 -2.50
C ASP A 89 16.90 -11.09 -0.97
N GLU A 90 16.09 -10.21 -0.42
CA GLU A 90 15.96 -10.07 1.04
C GLU A 90 15.16 -11.21 1.66
N LEU A 91 14.43 -11.93 0.85
CA LEU A 91 13.61 -13.04 1.32
C LEU A 91 14.34 -14.36 1.22
N ASP A 92 15.58 -14.30 0.95
CA ASP A 92 16.37 -15.48 0.85
C ASP A 92 16.60 -16.12 2.18
N ARG A 93 16.67 -17.40 2.18
CA ARG A 93 16.43 -18.14 3.36
C ARG A 93 17.31 -19.35 3.58
#